data_6c7c5a020b8f94d0f9a66690283e62c6
#
_entry.id   6c7c5a020b8f94d0f9a66690283e62c6
#
_cell.length_a   1.000
_cell.length_b   1.000
_cell.length_c   1.000
_cell.angle_alpha   90.00
_cell.angle_beta   90.00
_cell.angle_gamma   90.00
#
_symmetry.space_group_name_H-M   'P 1'
#
loop_
_entity.id
_entity.type
_entity.pdbx_description
1 polymer ?
#
loop_
_entity_poly.entity_id
_entity_poly.type
_entity_poly.pdbx_seq_one_letter_code
_entity_poly.pdbx_strand_id
1 'polypeptide(L)'
;MQREADAVVRAWSHLLGAHALALRAIEKRLTAAGQPQLAWYDVLLELERAGGELRVGELGERLVIEPHNVTRLLDRLEAKDLLKRRRAADDQRGVWAVLTRRGAALRRDMWTHYRATIHETLGAALPPKEAEALTALLKGIIQSLRKP
;
A
#
# COMPACT_ATOMS: atom_id res chain seq x y z
N MET A 1 25.38 10.69 -23.45
CA MET A 1 24.66 9.39 -23.40
C MET A 1 25.07 8.52 -22.20
N GLN A 2 26.32 8.19 -22.01
CA GLN A 2 26.77 7.33 -20.90
C GLN A 2 26.55 7.96 -19.51
N ARG A 3 26.74 9.30 -19.36
CA ARG A 3 26.47 10.04 -18.11
C ARG A 3 24.98 10.14 -17.77
N GLU A 4 24.09 10.18 -18.76
CA GLU A 4 22.65 10.24 -18.56
C GLU A 4 22.10 8.86 -18.15
N ALA A 5 22.58 7.79 -18.74
CA ALA A 5 22.26 6.42 -18.35
C ALA A 5 22.66 6.16 -16.87
N ASP A 6 23.84 6.65 -16.49
CA ASP A 6 24.30 6.57 -15.08
C ASP A 6 23.40 7.35 -14.12
N ALA A 7 22.79 8.44 -14.54
CA ALA A 7 21.89 9.23 -13.69
C ALA A 7 20.59 8.45 -13.39
N VAL A 8 20.02 7.78 -14.37
CA VAL A 8 18.81 6.94 -14.19
C VAL A 8 19.10 5.76 -13.28
N VAL A 9 20.23 5.10 -13.47
CA VAL A 9 20.66 3.98 -12.61
C VAL A 9 20.87 4.44 -11.16
N ARG A 10 21.51 5.60 -10.97
CA ARG A 10 21.65 6.18 -9.62
C ARG A 10 20.30 6.52 -8.99
N ALA A 11 19.39 7.11 -9.76
CA ALA A 11 18.04 7.44 -9.28
C ALA A 11 17.30 6.17 -8.83
N TRP A 12 17.37 5.10 -9.61
CA TRP A 12 16.81 3.79 -9.24
C TRP A 12 17.39 3.27 -7.94
N SER A 13 18.71 3.27 -7.78
CA SER A 13 19.38 2.77 -6.57
C SER A 13 18.98 3.57 -5.33
N HIS A 14 18.86 4.90 -5.45
CA HIS A 14 18.44 5.75 -4.34
C HIS A 14 16.95 5.60 -4.02
N LEU A 15 16.10 5.45 -5.02
CA LEU A 15 14.67 5.18 -4.83
C LEU A 15 14.46 3.88 -4.07
N LEU A 16 15.15 2.82 -4.47
CA LEU A 16 15.10 1.51 -3.82
C LEU A 16 15.56 1.59 -2.36
N GLY A 17 16.69 2.24 -2.12
CA GLY A 17 17.22 2.44 -0.77
C GLY A 17 16.32 3.30 0.11
N ALA A 18 15.84 4.42 -0.41
CA ALA A 18 14.94 5.32 0.32
C ALA A 18 13.63 4.61 0.69
N HIS A 19 13.04 3.88 -0.25
CA HIS A 19 11.83 3.09 0.01
C HIS A 19 12.06 2.04 1.12
N ALA A 20 13.13 1.26 1.04
CA ALA A 20 13.43 0.23 2.02
C ALA A 20 13.65 0.80 3.43
N LEU A 21 14.39 1.89 3.54
CA LEU A 21 14.67 2.54 4.82
C LEU A 21 13.42 3.22 5.40
N ALA A 22 12.66 3.94 4.58
CA ALA A 22 11.43 4.59 5.00
C ALA A 22 10.39 3.57 5.48
N LEU A 23 10.16 2.51 4.71
CA LEU A 23 9.22 1.45 5.07
C LEU A 23 9.60 0.80 6.42
N ARG A 24 10.87 0.47 6.60
CA ARG A 24 11.36 -0.12 7.85
C ARG A 24 11.18 0.82 9.06
N ALA A 25 11.47 2.10 8.89
CA ALA A 25 11.32 3.10 9.95
C ALA A 25 9.84 3.31 10.32
N ILE A 26 8.97 3.38 9.33
CA ILE A 26 7.52 3.53 9.51
C ILE A 26 6.94 2.30 10.21
N GLU A 27 7.24 1.09 9.75
CA GLU A 27 6.74 -0.14 10.37
C GLU A 27 7.22 -0.32 11.80
N LYS A 28 8.47 0.03 12.09
CA LYS A 28 8.99 0.00 13.46
C LYS A 28 8.19 0.92 14.40
N ARG A 29 7.85 2.12 13.95
CA ARG A 29 7.06 3.08 14.73
C ARG A 29 5.61 2.63 14.91
N LEU A 30 4.99 2.10 13.85
CA LEU A 30 3.63 1.55 13.92
C LEU A 30 3.56 0.38 14.91
N THR A 31 4.52 -0.53 14.86
CA THR A 31 4.62 -1.65 15.81
C THR A 31 4.77 -1.14 17.25
N ALA A 32 5.62 -0.14 17.48
CA ALA A 32 5.80 0.46 18.81
C ALA A 32 4.52 1.14 19.31
N ALA A 33 3.67 1.65 18.42
CA ALA A 33 2.35 2.22 18.74
C ALA A 33 1.24 1.17 18.86
N GLY A 34 1.56 -0.13 18.81
CA GLY A 34 0.58 -1.21 18.89
C GLY A 34 -0.29 -1.37 17.67
N GLN A 35 0.11 -0.78 16.53
CA GLN A 35 -0.64 -0.86 15.29
C GLN A 35 -0.33 -2.15 14.52
N PRO A 36 -1.28 -2.66 13.71
CA PRO A 36 -1.04 -3.76 12.80
C PRO A 36 0.01 -3.44 11.73
N GLN A 37 0.44 -4.47 11.01
CA GLN A 37 1.32 -4.34 9.85
C GLN A 37 0.72 -3.39 8.80
N LEU A 38 1.57 -2.61 8.14
CA LEU A 38 1.16 -1.66 7.10
C LEU A 38 0.39 -2.33 5.95
N ALA A 39 0.72 -3.56 5.62
CA ALA A 39 0.00 -4.32 4.59
C ALA A 39 -1.51 -4.47 4.88
N TRP A 40 -1.92 -4.51 6.14
CA TRP A 40 -3.34 -4.51 6.49
C TRP A 40 -4.02 -3.20 6.11
N TYR A 41 -3.37 -2.09 6.38
CA TYR A 41 -3.85 -0.77 5.99
C TYR A 41 -4.06 -0.68 4.47
N ASP A 42 -3.08 -1.14 3.70
CA ASP A 42 -3.14 -1.09 2.24
C ASP A 42 -4.32 -1.88 1.68
N VAL A 43 -4.57 -3.08 2.19
CA VAL A 43 -5.74 -3.90 1.80
C VAL A 43 -7.05 -3.18 2.13
N LEU A 44 -7.19 -2.72 3.37
CA LEU A 44 -8.41 -2.07 3.83
C LEU A 44 -8.67 -0.75 3.06
N LEU A 45 -7.61 -0.01 2.75
CA LEU A 45 -7.70 1.22 1.96
C LEU A 45 -8.16 0.94 0.52
N GLU A 46 -7.60 -0.07 -0.14
CA GLU A 46 -8.00 -0.41 -1.51
C GLU A 46 -9.44 -0.91 -1.59
N LEU A 47 -9.90 -1.67 -0.59
CA LEU A 47 -11.30 -2.06 -0.49
C LEU A 47 -12.21 -0.84 -0.31
N GLU A 48 -11.83 0.10 0.54
CA GLU A 48 -12.62 1.33 0.76
C GLU A 48 -12.68 2.20 -0.50
N ARG A 49 -11.55 2.39 -1.19
CA ARG A 49 -11.47 3.14 -2.46
C ARG A 49 -12.33 2.55 -3.56
N ALA A 50 -12.50 1.25 -3.55
CA ALA A 50 -13.33 0.53 -4.53
C ALA A 50 -14.82 0.50 -4.17
N GLY A 51 -15.23 1.20 -3.13
CA GLY A 51 -16.64 1.22 -2.69
C GLY A 51 -17.01 0.09 -1.73
N GLY A 52 -16.04 -0.62 -1.17
CA GLY A 52 -16.22 -1.63 -0.14
C GLY A 52 -15.94 -3.07 -0.55
N GLU A 53 -15.77 -3.34 -1.83
CA GLU A 53 -15.50 -4.69 -2.33
C GLU A 53 -14.65 -4.70 -3.59
N LEU A 54 -13.82 -5.73 -3.73
CA LEU A 54 -12.98 -6.00 -4.89
C LEU A 54 -12.86 -7.50 -5.13
N ARG A 55 -12.66 -7.89 -6.38
CA ARG A 55 -12.20 -9.25 -6.68
C ARG A 55 -10.79 -9.45 -6.10
N VAL A 56 -10.55 -10.60 -5.53
CA VAL A 56 -9.24 -10.92 -4.90
C VAL A 56 -8.07 -10.78 -5.88
N GLY A 57 -8.25 -11.19 -7.14
CA GLY A 57 -7.23 -11.00 -8.17
C GLY A 57 -6.93 -9.53 -8.46
N GLU A 58 -7.96 -8.70 -8.56
CA GLU A 58 -7.81 -7.26 -8.77
C GLU A 58 -7.16 -6.56 -7.57
N LEU A 59 -7.52 -6.97 -6.36
CA LEU A 59 -6.88 -6.48 -5.15
C LEU A 59 -5.37 -6.76 -5.14
N GLY A 60 -4.97 -7.98 -5.51
CA GLY A 60 -3.56 -8.35 -5.63
C GLY A 60 -2.79 -7.51 -6.65
N GLU A 61 -3.40 -7.22 -7.80
CA GLU A 61 -2.81 -6.33 -8.82
C GLU A 61 -2.61 -4.91 -8.31
N ARG A 62 -3.57 -4.38 -7.57
CA ARG A 62 -3.48 -3.02 -6.99
C ARG A 62 -2.43 -2.92 -5.90
N LEU A 63 -2.26 -3.96 -5.10
CA LEU A 63 -1.27 -4.02 -4.02
C LEU A 63 0.14 -4.32 -4.51
N VAL A 64 0.30 -4.77 -5.76
CA VAL A 64 1.60 -5.20 -6.31
C VAL A 64 2.26 -6.27 -5.42
N ILE A 65 1.45 -7.25 -4.98
CA ILE A 65 1.88 -8.35 -4.10
C ILE A 65 1.72 -9.68 -4.84
N GLU A 66 2.63 -10.62 -4.60
CA GLU A 66 2.53 -11.98 -5.14
C GLU A 66 1.21 -12.67 -4.71
N PRO A 67 0.52 -13.41 -5.59
CA PRO A 67 -0.82 -13.97 -5.31
C PRO A 67 -0.91 -14.82 -4.04
N HIS A 68 0.09 -15.62 -3.74
CA HIS A 68 0.10 -16.44 -2.52
C HIS A 68 0.22 -15.60 -1.22
N ASN A 69 0.89 -14.47 -1.29
CA ASN A 69 0.97 -13.53 -0.16
C ASN A 69 -0.35 -12.81 0.06
N VAL A 70 -1.11 -12.53 -0.99
CA VAL A 70 -2.46 -11.96 -0.90
C VAL A 70 -3.38 -12.91 -0.13
N THR A 71 -3.41 -14.18 -0.49
CA THR A 71 -4.26 -15.18 0.19
C THR A 71 -3.96 -15.26 1.69
N ARG A 72 -2.71 -15.34 2.08
CA ARG A 72 -2.31 -15.36 3.50
C ARG A 72 -2.70 -14.09 4.25
N LEU A 73 -2.55 -12.95 3.60
CA LEU A 73 -2.92 -11.66 4.15
C LEU A 73 -4.43 -11.57 4.38
N LEU A 74 -5.22 -11.98 3.39
CA LEU A 74 -6.68 -12.02 3.50
C LEU A 74 -7.16 -13.01 4.57
N ASP A 75 -6.52 -14.16 4.73
CA ASP A 75 -6.84 -15.12 5.80
C ASP A 75 -6.72 -14.48 7.18
N ARG A 76 -5.65 -13.72 7.41
CA ARG A 76 -5.42 -13.03 8.68
C ARG A 76 -6.44 -11.92 8.94
N LEU A 77 -6.76 -11.15 7.92
CA LEU A 77 -7.75 -10.06 8.01
C LEU A 77 -9.15 -10.61 8.24
N GLU A 78 -9.52 -11.69 7.56
CA GLU A 78 -10.81 -12.35 7.74
C GLU A 78 -10.94 -12.98 9.12
N ALA A 79 -9.88 -13.60 9.64
CA ALA A 79 -9.84 -14.14 10.99
C ALA A 79 -10.08 -13.09 12.09
N LYS A 80 -9.80 -11.82 11.81
CA LYS A 80 -10.06 -10.66 12.68
C LYS A 80 -11.37 -9.94 12.35
N ASP A 81 -12.18 -10.49 11.46
CA ASP A 81 -13.45 -9.91 11.02
C ASP A 81 -13.31 -8.50 10.41
N LEU A 82 -12.19 -8.25 9.74
CA LEU A 82 -11.90 -6.96 9.09
C LEU A 82 -12.36 -6.93 7.63
N LEU A 83 -12.48 -8.09 7.03
CA LEU A 83 -13.08 -8.33 5.72
C LEU A 83 -13.75 -9.72 5.70
N LYS A 84 -14.55 -9.96 4.68
CA LYS A 84 -15.14 -11.26 4.39
C LYS A 84 -14.89 -11.61 2.93
N ARG A 85 -14.64 -12.88 2.65
CA ARG A 85 -14.58 -13.37 1.28
C ARG A 85 -15.90 -14.02 0.92
N ARG A 86 -16.38 -13.76 -0.28
CA ARG A 86 -17.57 -14.40 -0.85
C ARG A 86 -17.32 -14.83 -2.29
N ARG A 87 -17.96 -15.89 -2.72
CA ARG A 87 -17.98 -16.27 -4.14
C ARG A 87 -18.99 -15.42 -4.88
N ALA A 88 -18.65 -15.02 -6.12
CA ALA A 88 -19.58 -14.35 -6.98
C ALA A 88 -20.74 -15.29 -7.36
N ALA A 89 -21.98 -14.77 -7.33
CA ALA A 89 -23.16 -15.54 -7.70
C ALA A 89 -23.15 -15.98 -9.17
N ASP A 90 -22.57 -15.16 -10.05
CA ASP A 90 -22.61 -15.33 -11.51
C ASP A 90 -21.35 -15.99 -12.07
N ASP A 91 -20.28 -16.07 -11.30
CA ASP A 91 -19.00 -16.62 -11.71
C ASP A 91 -18.44 -17.50 -10.57
N GLN A 92 -18.59 -18.81 -10.72
CA GLN A 92 -18.09 -19.78 -9.73
C GLN A 92 -16.57 -19.72 -9.50
N ARG A 93 -15.83 -18.97 -10.34
CA ARG A 93 -14.37 -18.80 -10.25
C ARG A 93 -13.95 -17.53 -9.53
N GLY A 94 -14.87 -16.57 -9.35
CA GLY A 94 -14.57 -15.29 -8.74
C GLY A 94 -14.74 -15.31 -7.23
N VAL A 95 -13.72 -14.86 -6.51
CA VAL A 95 -13.78 -14.59 -5.07
C VAL A 95 -13.70 -13.09 -4.85
N TRP A 96 -14.62 -12.56 -4.07
CA TRP A 96 -14.67 -11.16 -3.67
C TRP A 96 -14.20 -10.99 -2.23
N ALA A 97 -13.42 -9.96 -1.99
CA ALA A 97 -13.13 -9.48 -0.65
C ALA A 97 -14.03 -8.28 -0.35
N VAL A 98 -14.74 -8.33 0.76
CA VAL A 98 -15.73 -7.33 1.18
C VAL A 98 -15.30 -6.72 2.50
N LEU A 99 -15.16 -5.40 2.53
CA LEU A 99 -14.78 -4.66 3.72
C LEU A 99 -15.91 -4.72 4.76
N THR A 100 -15.58 -5.04 6.00
CA THR A 100 -16.51 -4.95 7.13
C THR A 100 -16.49 -3.55 7.76
N ARG A 101 -17.50 -3.25 8.57
CA ARG A 101 -17.51 -2.01 9.39
C ARG A 101 -16.30 -1.94 10.32
N ARG A 102 -15.91 -3.09 10.90
CA ARG A 102 -14.72 -3.20 11.75
C ARG A 102 -13.44 -2.93 10.97
N GLY A 103 -13.34 -3.43 9.74
CA GLY A 103 -12.21 -3.14 8.85
C GLY A 103 -12.11 -1.66 8.50
N ALA A 104 -13.22 -1.02 8.14
CA ALA A 104 -13.26 0.41 7.86
C ALA A 104 -12.87 1.25 9.08
N ALA A 105 -13.32 0.87 10.27
CA ALA A 105 -12.96 1.55 11.52
C ALA A 105 -11.46 1.41 11.83
N LEU A 106 -10.90 0.22 11.67
CA LEU A 106 -9.46 -0.01 11.86
C LEU A 106 -8.63 0.81 10.86
N ARG A 107 -9.03 0.86 9.59
CA ARG A 107 -8.32 1.67 8.59
C ARG A 107 -8.25 3.15 9.01
N ARG A 108 -9.35 3.71 9.49
CA ARG A 108 -9.38 5.10 9.96
C ARG A 108 -8.48 5.33 11.17
N ASP A 109 -8.49 4.41 12.14
CA ASP A 109 -7.61 4.48 13.31
C ASP A 109 -6.13 4.37 12.91
N MET A 110 -5.80 3.40 12.08
CA MET A 110 -4.44 3.23 11.57
C MET A 110 -3.94 4.47 10.83
N TRP A 111 -4.81 5.14 10.08
CA TRP A 111 -4.41 6.35 9.33
C TRP A 111 -3.91 7.46 10.24
N THR A 112 -4.53 7.67 11.38
CA THR A 112 -4.10 8.67 12.35
C THR A 112 -2.65 8.45 12.77
N HIS A 113 -2.30 7.21 13.10
CA HIS A 113 -0.94 6.82 13.47
C HIS A 113 0.01 6.82 12.27
N TYR A 114 -0.43 6.29 11.14
CA TYR A 114 0.37 6.18 9.93
C TYR A 114 0.76 7.56 9.39
N ARG A 115 -0.18 8.47 9.30
CA ARG A 115 0.08 9.86 8.86
C ARG A 115 1.12 10.55 9.75
N ALA A 116 0.97 10.46 11.07
CA ALA A 116 1.94 11.02 12.01
C ALA A 116 3.33 10.41 11.80
N THR A 117 3.42 9.10 11.67
CA THR A 117 4.67 8.38 11.46
C THR A 117 5.37 8.77 10.15
N ILE A 118 4.61 8.98 9.07
CA ILE A 118 5.15 9.47 7.79
C ILE A 118 5.81 10.85 8.00
N HIS A 119 5.10 11.79 8.65
CA HIS A 119 5.64 13.12 8.90
C HIS A 119 6.88 13.09 9.80
N GLU A 120 6.88 12.28 10.83
CA GLU A 120 8.03 12.13 11.72
C GLU A 120 9.25 11.49 11.03
N THR A 121 9.01 10.61 10.06
CA THR A 121 10.08 9.90 9.35
C THR A 121 10.64 10.71 8.19
N LEU A 122 9.80 11.34 7.41
CA LEU A 122 10.15 11.96 6.13
C LEU A 122 10.05 13.49 6.13
N GLY A 123 9.32 14.09 7.08
CA GLY A 123 8.97 15.51 7.03
C GLY A 123 10.17 16.45 7.00
N ALA A 124 11.24 16.13 7.72
CA ALA A 124 12.45 16.95 7.72
C ALA A 124 13.22 16.88 6.39
N ALA A 125 13.20 15.72 5.72
CA ALA A 125 13.87 15.52 4.44
C ALA A 125 13.02 15.92 3.23
N LEU A 126 11.70 16.05 3.43
CA LEU A 126 10.74 16.39 2.37
C LEU A 126 9.87 17.59 2.79
N PRO A 127 10.41 18.80 2.76
CA PRO A 127 9.57 20.00 2.89
C PRO A 127 8.49 20.05 1.79
N PRO A 128 7.39 20.80 1.95
CA PRO A 128 6.23 20.73 1.06
C PRO A 128 6.56 20.84 -0.44
N LYS A 129 7.43 21.75 -0.82
CA LYS A 129 7.81 21.96 -2.22
C LYS A 129 8.53 20.75 -2.82
N GLU A 130 9.46 20.18 -2.09
CA GLU A 130 10.22 18.99 -2.48
C GLU A 130 9.34 17.74 -2.50
N ALA A 131 8.41 17.65 -1.56
CA ALA A 131 7.43 16.57 -1.53
C ALA A 131 6.50 16.59 -2.75
N GLU A 132 6.02 17.77 -3.15
CA GLU A 132 5.21 17.93 -4.37
C GLU A 132 6.00 17.58 -5.65
N ALA A 133 7.26 18.04 -5.75
CA ALA A 133 8.12 17.71 -6.88
C ALA A 133 8.40 16.20 -6.99
N LEU A 134 8.71 15.55 -5.88
CA LEU A 134 8.91 14.10 -5.82
C LEU A 134 7.62 13.35 -6.20
N THR A 135 6.47 13.80 -5.70
CA THR A 135 5.17 13.20 -6.03
C THR A 135 4.92 13.25 -7.53
N ALA A 136 5.20 14.38 -8.19
CA ALA A 136 5.02 14.52 -9.64
C ALA A 136 5.92 13.55 -10.43
N LEU A 137 7.18 13.43 -10.04
CA LEU A 137 8.13 12.49 -10.66
C LEU A 137 7.68 11.02 -10.50
N LEU A 138 7.32 10.63 -9.28
CA LEU A 138 6.86 9.28 -9.01
C LEU A 138 5.56 8.92 -9.74
N LYS A 139 4.61 9.86 -9.81
CA LYS A 139 3.39 9.67 -10.61
C LYS A 139 3.70 9.42 -12.09
N GLY A 140 4.63 10.16 -12.66
CA GLY A 140 5.08 9.96 -14.04
C GLY A 140 5.67 8.57 -14.27
N ILE A 141 6.52 8.11 -13.35
CA ILE A 141 7.11 6.76 -13.40
C ILE A 141 6.01 5.69 -13.32
N ILE A 142 5.11 5.79 -12.35
CA ILE A 142 4.02 4.82 -12.16
C ILE A 142 3.14 4.75 -13.41
N GLN A 143 2.78 5.89 -13.99
CA GLN A 143 1.97 5.94 -15.19
C GLN A 143 2.67 5.29 -16.39
N SER A 144 3.98 5.52 -16.55
CA SER A 144 4.75 4.93 -17.65
C SER A 144 4.85 3.40 -17.54
N LEU A 145 4.95 2.88 -16.32
CA LEU A 145 5.06 1.44 -16.04
C LEU A 145 3.72 0.70 -16.09
N ARG A 146 2.60 1.40 -15.97
CA ARG A 146 1.24 0.83 -16.06
C ARG A 146 0.66 0.81 -17.48
N LYS A 147 1.33 1.42 -18.44
CA LYS A 147 0.91 1.33 -19.85
C LYS A 147 1.16 -0.10 -20.34
N PRO A 148 0.17 -0.73 -21.00
CA PRO A 148 0.33 -2.06 -21.58
C PRO A 148 1.38 -2.06 -22.70
#